data_a99b3975337b3caad7a33d0345c23430
#
_entry.id   a99b3975337b3caad7a33d0345c23430
#
_cell.length_a   1.000
_cell.length_b   1.000
_cell.length_c   1.000
_cell.angle_alpha   90.00
_cell.angle_beta   90.00
_cell.angle_gamma   90.00
#
_symmetry.space_group_name_H-M   'P 1'
#
loop_
_entity.id
_entity.type
_entity.pdbx_description
1 polymer ?
#
loop_
_entity_poly.entity_id
_entity_poly.type
_entity_poly.pdbx_seq_one_letter_code
_entity_poly.pdbx_strand_id
1 'polypeptide(L)'
;MFFYLYLIEDVYSRKIVGWEIHSEESADHASVLISKACLSEGVIRENLVLHSDNGSPMRGSTMLATLRDLGVAASFSRPSVSNDNPYSESLFRTLKYCPAYPSKPFESVEAARKWVFQFAAWYNNDHRHSAIRFVTPSQRHNGEDELILLKRTEVYEAAKAKKPERWSGNTRNWEPIKEVWLNPPKGHIIDEKTGHEKRKLASA
;
A
#
# COMPACT_ATOMS: atom_id res chain seq x y z
N MET A 1 -1.77 25.78 -12.46
CA MET A 1 -0.97 24.78 -13.18
C MET A 1 -1.24 23.44 -12.53
N PHE A 2 -1.39 22.36 -13.29
CA PHE A 2 -1.57 21.00 -12.74
C PHE A 2 -0.24 20.27 -12.79
N PHE A 3 0.00 19.41 -11.79
CA PHE A 3 1.16 18.52 -11.73
C PHE A 3 0.66 17.08 -11.61
N TYR A 4 1.39 16.15 -12.18
CA TYR A 4 1.08 14.72 -12.17
C TYR A 4 1.96 14.01 -11.15
N LEU A 5 1.33 13.38 -10.17
CA LEU A 5 2.00 12.56 -9.17
C LEU A 5 1.95 11.09 -9.61
N TYR A 6 3.12 10.52 -9.84
CA TYR A 6 3.33 9.08 -9.98
C TYR A 6 3.70 8.52 -8.62
N LEU A 7 3.11 7.39 -8.25
CA LEU A 7 3.31 6.80 -6.95
C LEU A 7 3.24 5.27 -7.04
N ILE A 8 4.20 4.57 -6.40
CA ILE A 8 4.25 3.12 -6.31
C ILE A 8 4.12 2.74 -4.83
N GLU A 9 3.14 1.89 -4.52
CA GLU A 9 2.89 1.34 -3.19
C GLU A 9 3.16 -0.17 -3.19
N ASP A 10 3.91 -0.66 -2.21
CA ASP A 10 3.97 -2.08 -1.91
C ASP A 10 2.67 -2.50 -1.21
N VAL A 11 1.90 -3.35 -1.87
CA VAL A 11 0.58 -3.78 -1.41
C VAL A 11 0.64 -4.53 -0.08
N TYR A 12 1.71 -5.27 0.19
CA TYR A 12 1.88 -6.02 1.44
C TYR A 12 2.13 -5.10 2.63
N SER A 13 3.12 -4.23 2.53
CA SER A 13 3.52 -3.36 3.64
C SER A 13 2.80 -2.02 3.68
N ARG A 14 2.16 -1.60 2.59
CA ARG A 14 1.61 -0.25 2.37
C ARG A 14 2.68 0.82 2.22
N LYS A 15 3.94 0.46 2.07
CA LYS A 15 5.04 1.42 1.91
C LYS A 15 4.98 2.07 0.54
N ILE A 16 5.12 3.38 0.51
CA ILE A 16 5.42 4.12 -0.72
C ILE A 16 6.88 3.83 -1.06
N VAL A 17 7.10 3.02 -2.09
CA VAL A 17 8.45 2.59 -2.52
C VAL A 17 9.00 3.46 -3.65
N GLY A 18 8.17 4.29 -4.26
CA GLY A 18 8.59 5.24 -5.27
C GLY A 18 7.55 6.32 -5.51
N TRP A 19 8.03 7.54 -5.81
CA TRP A 19 7.16 8.63 -6.24
C TRP A 19 7.94 9.65 -7.06
N GLU A 20 7.27 10.28 -8.00
CA GLU A 20 7.79 11.41 -8.76
C GLU A 20 6.66 12.38 -9.13
N ILE A 21 7.01 13.66 -9.36
CA ILE A 21 6.10 14.69 -9.84
C ILE A 21 6.65 15.32 -11.10
N HIS A 22 5.77 15.42 -12.10
CA HIS A 22 6.07 16.02 -13.40
C HIS A 22 4.98 17.01 -13.81
N SER A 23 5.32 17.90 -14.77
CA SER A 23 4.38 18.85 -15.37
C SER A 23 3.51 18.23 -16.47
N GLU A 24 3.85 17.02 -16.91
CA GLU A 24 3.13 16.29 -17.97
C GLU A 24 3.00 14.81 -17.60
N GLU A 25 2.04 14.15 -18.22
CA GLU A 25 1.81 12.72 -18.10
C GLU A 25 2.54 11.98 -19.20
N SER A 26 3.40 11.00 -18.85
CA SER A 26 4.23 10.27 -19.80
C SER A 26 4.51 8.84 -19.35
N ALA A 27 4.55 7.90 -20.31
CA ALA A 27 5.00 6.53 -20.07
C ALA A 27 6.50 6.47 -19.72
N ASP A 28 7.30 7.41 -20.20
CA ASP A 28 8.73 7.48 -19.91
C ASP A 28 8.96 7.81 -18.43
N HIS A 29 8.19 8.74 -17.86
CA HIS A 29 8.25 9.05 -16.44
C HIS A 29 7.87 7.85 -15.57
N ALA A 30 6.81 7.13 -15.93
CA ALA A 30 6.40 5.91 -15.26
C ALA A 30 7.50 4.83 -15.34
N SER A 31 8.12 4.66 -16.51
CA SER A 31 9.20 3.69 -16.75
C SER A 31 10.45 3.98 -15.92
N VAL A 32 10.85 5.23 -15.83
CA VAL A 32 11.99 5.65 -15.01
C VAL A 32 11.70 5.41 -13.53
N LEU A 33 10.49 5.76 -13.08
CA LEU A 33 10.11 5.57 -11.69
C LEU A 33 10.12 4.08 -11.28
N ILE A 34 9.53 3.18 -12.07
CA ILE A 34 9.53 1.74 -11.74
C ILE A 34 10.94 1.17 -11.74
N SER A 35 11.80 1.60 -12.66
CA SER A 35 13.19 1.17 -12.71
C SER A 35 13.96 1.58 -11.45
N LYS A 36 13.77 2.83 -11.00
CA LYS A 36 14.36 3.35 -9.75
C LYS A 36 13.82 2.59 -8.54
N ALA A 37 12.51 2.34 -8.47
CA ALA A 37 11.89 1.61 -7.36
C ALA A 37 12.42 0.17 -7.27
N CYS A 38 12.49 -0.56 -8.39
CA CYS A 38 13.05 -1.91 -8.43
C CYS A 38 14.53 -1.95 -7.98
N LEU A 39 15.31 -0.94 -8.38
CA LEU A 39 16.71 -0.85 -7.98
C LEU A 39 16.86 -0.53 -6.49
N SER A 40 16.10 0.43 -5.97
CA SER A 40 16.19 0.87 -4.56
C SER A 40 15.71 -0.20 -3.58
N GLU A 41 14.69 -0.98 -3.96
CA GLU A 41 14.15 -2.06 -3.14
C GLU A 41 14.87 -3.41 -3.35
N GLY A 42 15.92 -3.44 -4.19
CA GLY A 42 16.71 -4.64 -4.45
C GLY A 42 15.89 -5.77 -5.05
N VAL A 43 14.91 -5.46 -5.90
CA VAL A 43 14.00 -6.46 -6.48
C VAL A 43 14.81 -7.43 -7.36
N ILE A 44 14.81 -8.70 -6.94
CA ILE A 44 15.37 -9.79 -7.74
C ILE A 44 14.35 -10.15 -8.81
N ARG A 45 14.80 -10.29 -10.06
CA ARG A 45 13.96 -10.70 -11.19
C ARG A 45 13.19 -11.97 -10.83
N GLU A 46 11.92 -12.01 -11.16
CA GLU A 46 10.92 -13.08 -10.98
C GLU A 46 9.95 -12.83 -9.83
N ASN A 47 8.67 -13.00 -10.14
CA ASN A 47 7.51 -12.92 -9.24
C ASN A 47 7.02 -11.54 -8.81
N LEU A 48 7.54 -10.43 -9.32
CA LEU A 48 6.94 -9.13 -9.08
C LEU A 48 5.84 -8.84 -10.10
N VAL A 49 4.71 -8.39 -9.60
CA VAL A 49 3.57 -7.93 -10.42
C VAL A 49 3.34 -6.45 -10.15
N LEU A 50 3.37 -5.62 -11.17
CA LEU A 50 2.91 -4.25 -11.09
C LEU A 50 1.44 -4.18 -11.51
N HIS A 51 0.57 -3.85 -10.57
CA HIS A 51 -0.84 -3.58 -10.85
C HIS A 51 -1.09 -2.08 -10.98
N SER A 52 -1.85 -1.69 -12.01
CA SER A 52 -2.23 -0.30 -12.24
C SER A 52 -3.66 -0.19 -12.79
N ASP A 53 -4.18 1.01 -12.80
CA ASP A 53 -5.35 1.34 -13.62
C ASP A 53 -5.03 1.27 -15.12
N ASN A 54 -6.03 1.60 -15.95
CA ASN A 54 -5.89 1.60 -17.40
C ASN A 54 -5.38 2.94 -17.95
N GLY A 55 -4.71 3.74 -17.14
CA GLY A 55 -4.14 5.01 -17.57
C GLY A 55 -3.18 4.87 -18.76
N SER A 56 -3.17 5.86 -19.64
CA SER A 56 -2.37 5.81 -20.86
C SER A 56 -0.86 5.64 -20.62
N PRO A 57 -0.22 6.24 -19.59
CA PRO A 57 1.18 6.01 -19.29
C PRO A 57 1.49 4.57 -18.92
N MET A 58 0.57 3.91 -18.21
CA MET A 58 0.77 2.54 -17.71
C MET A 58 0.65 1.50 -18.83
N ARG A 59 -0.07 1.82 -19.92
CA ARG A 59 -0.24 0.95 -21.09
C ARG A 59 0.66 1.34 -22.27
N GLY A 60 1.45 2.38 -22.13
CA GLY A 60 2.39 2.81 -23.15
C GLY A 60 3.43 1.75 -23.50
N SER A 61 3.84 1.68 -24.75
CA SER A 61 4.84 0.70 -25.23
C SER A 61 6.16 0.78 -24.47
N THR A 62 6.63 1.98 -24.15
CA THR A 62 7.85 2.19 -23.35
C THR A 62 7.73 1.55 -21.97
N MET A 63 6.59 1.76 -21.30
CA MET A 63 6.34 1.19 -19.97
C MET A 63 6.29 -0.34 -20.02
N LEU A 64 5.58 -0.91 -20.99
CA LEU A 64 5.49 -2.37 -21.15
C LEU A 64 6.84 -3.01 -21.50
N ALA A 65 7.64 -2.35 -22.33
CA ALA A 65 9.01 -2.80 -22.64
C ALA A 65 9.89 -2.79 -21.38
N THR A 66 9.84 -1.70 -20.60
CA THR A 66 10.59 -1.58 -19.35
C THR A 66 10.22 -2.68 -18.35
N LEU A 67 8.91 -2.94 -18.16
CA LEU A 67 8.46 -4.01 -17.25
C LEU A 67 8.98 -5.38 -17.68
N ARG A 68 8.94 -5.68 -19.00
CA ARG A 68 9.49 -6.93 -19.53
C ARG A 68 11.00 -7.03 -19.28
N ASP A 69 11.75 -5.96 -19.49
CA ASP A 69 13.21 -5.93 -19.32
C ASP A 69 13.60 -6.07 -17.83
N LEU A 70 12.74 -5.55 -16.92
CA LEU A 70 12.88 -5.73 -15.47
C LEU A 70 12.40 -7.11 -14.98
N GLY A 71 11.73 -7.91 -15.82
CA GLY A 71 11.12 -9.18 -15.39
C GLY A 71 9.89 -8.99 -14.51
N VAL A 72 9.19 -7.84 -14.62
CA VAL A 72 8.00 -7.50 -13.86
C VAL A 72 6.76 -7.80 -14.71
N ALA A 73 5.82 -8.57 -14.16
CA ALA A 73 4.55 -8.84 -14.84
C ALA A 73 3.60 -7.62 -14.72
N ALA A 74 3.01 -7.22 -15.84
CA ALA A 74 1.99 -6.18 -15.84
C ALA A 74 0.60 -6.76 -15.53
N SER A 75 -0.14 -6.08 -14.65
CA SER A 75 -1.54 -6.38 -14.33
C SER A 75 -2.34 -5.09 -14.39
N PHE A 76 -3.56 -5.15 -14.93
CA PHE A 76 -4.40 -3.96 -15.11
C PHE A 76 -5.78 -4.18 -14.50
N SER A 77 -6.38 -3.09 -14.02
CA SER A 77 -7.76 -3.06 -13.58
C SER A 77 -8.71 -3.50 -14.71
N ARG A 78 -9.74 -4.24 -14.36
CA ARG A 78 -10.77 -4.64 -15.33
C ARG A 78 -11.56 -3.41 -15.77
N PRO A 79 -11.95 -3.31 -17.06
CA PRO A 79 -12.78 -2.20 -17.52
C PRO A 79 -14.06 -2.07 -16.70
N SER A 80 -14.38 -0.84 -16.28
CA SER A 80 -15.61 -0.51 -15.53
C SER A 80 -15.78 -1.19 -14.17
N VAL A 81 -14.69 -1.67 -13.55
CA VAL A 81 -14.70 -2.24 -12.20
C VAL A 81 -13.98 -1.27 -11.26
N SER A 82 -14.76 -0.49 -10.50
CA SER A 82 -14.25 0.61 -9.66
C SER A 82 -13.39 0.14 -8.47
N ASN A 83 -13.57 -1.08 -8.00
CA ASN A 83 -12.86 -1.60 -6.83
C ASN A 83 -11.66 -2.50 -7.17
N ASP A 84 -11.14 -2.42 -8.39
CA ASP A 84 -9.97 -3.21 -8.81
C ASP A 84 -8.63 -2.60 -8.36
N ASN A 85 -8.63 -1.35 -7.89
CA ASN A 85 -7.43 -0.68 -7.37
C ASN A 85 -7.65 -0.01 -5.99
N PRO A 86 -8.16 -0.75 -4.99
CA PRO A 86 -8.57 -0.19 -3.70
C PRO A 86 -7.40 0.37 -2.89
N TYR A 87 -6.19 -0.13 -3.11
CA TYR A 87 -4.99 0.28 -2.38
C TYR A 87 -4.55 1.69 -2.77
N SER A 88 -4.38 1.93 -4.06
CA SER A 88 -4.05 3.26 -4.58
C SER A 88 -5.13 4.28 -4.22
N GLU A 89 -6.41 3.91 -4.33
CA GLU A 89 -7.53 4.78 -3.94
C GLU A 89 -7.45 5.16 -2.45
N SER A 90 -7.18 4.19 -1.58
CA SER A 90 -7.01 4.41 -0.14
C SER A 90 -5.82 5.33 0.17
N LEU A 91 -4.70 5.11 -0.52
CA LEU A 91 -3.51 5.95 -0.38
C LEU A 91 -3.76 7.38 -0.84
N PHE A 92 -4.35 7.57 -2.03
CA PHE A 92 -4.72 8.90 -2.51
C PHE A 92 -5.75 9.58 -1.63
N ARG A 93 -6.68 8.83 -1.04
CA ARG A 93 -7.59 9.37 -0.03
C ARG A 93 -6.82 9.87 1.20
N THR A 94 -5.90 9.07 1.73
CA THR A 94 -5.05 9.48 2.87
C THR A 94 -4.25 10.73 2.53
N LEU A 95 -3.68 10.81 1.33
CA LEU A 95 -2.95 11.99 0.85
C LEU A 95 -3.85 13.24 0.82
N LYS A 96 -5.05 13.14 0.23
CA LYS A 96 -5.97 14.28 0.06
C LYS A 96 -6.56 14.78 1.38
N TYR A 97 -6.72 13.90 2.36
CA TYR A 97 -7.36 14.23 3.64
C TYR A 97 -6.38 14.35 4.80
N CYS A 98 -5.07 14.26 4.56
CA CYS A 98 -4.12 14.53 5.64
C CYS A 98 -4.18 16.01 6.04
N PRO A 99 -4.04 16.34 7.35
CA PRO A 99 -4.15 17.72 7.84
C PRO A 99 -3.15 18.68 7.20
N ALA A 100 -2.02 18.17 6.71
CA ALA A 100 -0.99 18.96 6.05
C ALA A 100 -1.25 19.19 4.55
N TYR A 101 -2.38 18.70 3.99
CA TYR A 101 -2.69 18.91 2.57
C TYR A 101 -2.90 20.40 2.28
N PRO A 102 -2.25 20.98 1.26
CA PRO A 102 -2.33 22.40 0.96
C PRO A 102 -3.75 22.84 0.60
N SER A 103 -4.19 23.94 1.16
CA SER A 103 -5.48 24.56 0.80
C SER A 103 -5.43 25.34 -0.51
N LYS A 104 -4.23 25.62 -1.03
CA LYS A 104 -3.99 26.31 -2.29
C LYS A 104 -3.18 25.45 -3.26
N PRO A 105 -3.34 25.61 -4.57
CA PRO A 105 -2.49 24.94 -5.54
C PRO A 105 -1.01 25.20 -5.30
N PHE A 106 -0.16 24.23 -5.64
CA PHE A 106 1.28 24.40 -5.57
C PHE A 106 1.75 25.45 -6.56
N GLU A 107 2.66 26.30 -6.14
CA GLU A 107 3.20 27.41 -6.94
C GLU A 107 4.21 26.89 -7.99
N SER A 108 4.91 25.80 -7.70
CA SER A 108 5.89 25.20 -8.60
C SER A 108 5.94 23.67 -8.42
N VAL A 109 6.57 22.99 -9.37
CA VAL A 109 6.83 21.54 -9.27
C VAL A 109 7.76 21.21 -8.10
N GLU A 110 8.69 22.09 -7.76
CA GLU A 110 9.61 21.95 -6.63
C GLU A 110 8.85 22.03 -5.30
N ALA A 111 7.90 22.95 -5.18
CA ALA A 111 7.03 23.05 -4.01
C ALA A 111 6.20 21.79 -3.83
N ALA A 112 5.63 21.26 -4.92
CA ALA A 112 4.89 19.99 -4.90
C ALA A 112 5.79 18.81 -4.52
N ARG A 113 7.00 18.71 -5.09
CA ARG A 113 7.99 17.67 -4.74
C ARG A 113 8.38 17.72 -3.26
N LYS A 114 8.64 18.90 -2.74
CA LYS A 114 8.98 19.08 -1.30
C LYS A 114 7.85 18.59 -0.42
N TRP A 115 6.62 18.92 -0.75
CA TRP A 115 5.45 18.48 0.02
C TRP A 115 5.26 16.95 -0.04
N VAL A 116 5.34 16.35 -1.24
CA VAL A 116 5.19 14.89 -1.39
C VAL A 116 6.32 14.14 -0.71
N PHE A 117 7.55 14.67 -0.72
CA PHE A 117 8.66 14.11 0.04
C PHE A 117 8.34 14.02 1.54
N GLN A 118 7.82 15.11 2.11
CA GLN A 118 7.41 15.15 3.51
C GLN A 118 6.23 14.21 3.79
N PHE A 119 5.24 14.17 2.89
CA PHE A 119 4.11 13.26 3.00
C PHE A 119 4.55 11.80 2.96
N ALA A 120 5.38 11.40 2.00
CA ALA A 120 5.88 10.03 1.88
C ALA A 120 6.70 9.62 3.10
N ALA A 121 7.55 10.50 3.62
CA ALA A 121 8.32 10.27 4.83
C ALA A 121 7.40 10.04 6.04
N TRP A 122 6.42 10.92 6.26
CA TRP A 122 5.43 10.78 7.32
C TRP A 122 4.58 9.52 7.15
N TYR A 123 4.09 9.24 5.93
CA TYR A 123 3.26 8.08 5.65
C TYR A 123 4.00 6.77 5.93
N ASN A 124 5.25 6.68 5.50
CA ASN A 124 6.05 5.47 5.67
C ASN A 124 6.50 5.25 7.13
N ASN A 125 6.82 6.31 7.88
CA ASN A 125 7.52 6.17 9.15
C ASN A 125 6.68 6.52 10.38
N ASP A 126 5.64 7.35 10.25
CA ASP A 126 4.85 7.84 11.38
C ASP A 126 3.38 7.39 11.31
N HIS A 127 2.79 7.33 10.11
CA HIS A 127 1.39 6.96 9.93
C HIS A 127 1.13 5.50 10.32
N ARG A 128 0.29 5.31 11.34
CA ARG A 128 -0.11 3.97 11.82
C ARG A 128 -1.32 3.47 11.06
N HIS A 129 -1.08 2.58 10.10
CA HIS A 129 -2.10 2.12 9.17
C HIS A 129 -2.99 1.02 9.79
N SER A 130 -4.29 1.24 9.88
CA SER A 130 -5.24 0.31 10.52
C SER A 130 -5.29 -1.06 9.85
N ALA A 131 -5.19 -1.12 8.52
CA ALA A 131 -5.21 -2.37 7.76
C ALA A 131 -3.97 -3.26 7.97
N ILE A 132 -2.89 -2.74 8.58
CA ILE A 132 -1.70 -3.49 8.97
C ILE A 132 -1.48 -3.50 10.48
N ARG A 133 -2.57 -3.55 11.25
CA ARG A 133 -2.56 -3.63 12.71
C ARG A 133 -1.89 -2.44 13.41
N PHE A 134 -1.98 -1.24 12.84
CA PHE A 134 -1.44 0.00 13.41
C PHE A 134 0.09 0.01 13.61
N VAL A 135 0.82 -0.73 12.82
CA VAL A 135 2.25 -0.50 12.60
C VAL A 135 2.42 0.52 11.48
N THR A 136 3.63 1.06 11.31
CA THR A 136 3.93 1.91 10.16
C THR A 136 4.27 1.06 8.93
N PRO A 137 4.08 1.57 7.71
CA PRO A 137 4.49 0.88 6.49
C PRO A 137 5.96 0.43 6.51
N SER A 138 6.87 1.30 6.95
CA SER A 138 8.31 0.95 7.07
C SER A 138 8.55 -0.19 8.06
N GLN A 139 7.90 -0.18 9.22
CA GLN A 139 8.04 -1.26 10.20
C GLN A 139 7.62 -2.61 9.62
N ARG A 140 6.50 -2.63 8.88
CA ARG A 140 6.06 -3.86 8.25
C ARG A 140 6.94 -4.27 7.08
N HIS A 141 7.40 -3.33 6.28
CA HIS A 141 8.29 -3.61 5.16
C HIS A 141 9.61 -4.23 5.59
N ASN A 142 10.13 -3.79 6.76
CA ASN A 142 11.36 -4.29 7.35
C ASN A 142 11.16 -5.59 8.18
N GLY A 143 9.92 -6.10 8.31
CA GLY A 143 9.62 -7.28 9.13
C GLY A 143 9.64 -7.03 10.65
N GLU A 144 9.61 -5.76 11.08
CA GLU A 144 9.61 -5.39 12.50
C GLU A 144 8.23 -5.56 13.15
N ASP A 145 7.18 -5.66 12.34
CA ASP A 145 5.79 -5.72 12.78
C ASP A 145 5.50 -6.95 13.64
N GLU A 146 6.11 -8.11 13.37
CA GLU A 146 5.88 -9.33 14.14
C GLU A 146 6.22 -9.13 15.62
N LEU A 147 7.40 -8.59 15.93
CA LEU A 147 7.82 -8.33 17.30
C LEU A 147 6.98 -7.24 17.97
N ILE A 148 6.61 -6.19 17.23
CA ILE A 148 5.75 -5.11 17.72
C ILE A 148 4.38 -5.64 18.10
N LEU A 149 3.78 -6.48 17.25
CA LEU A 149 2.45 -7.02 17.46
C LEU A 149 2.43 -8.07 18.58
N LEU A 150 3.47 -8.91 18.67
CA LEU A 150 3.65 -9.83 19.79
C LEU A 150 3.68 -9.07 21.13
N LYS A 151 4.51 -8.04 21.24
CA LYS A 151 4.59 -7.21 22.44
C LYS A 151 3.27 -6.53 22.78
N ARG A 152 2.50 -6.09 21.78
CA ARG A 152 1.15 -5.54 22.01
C ARG A 152 0.21 -6.59 22.59
N THR A 153 0.24 -7.81 22.06
CA THR A 153 -0.55 -8.93 22.61
C THR A 153 -0.24 -9.13 24.10
N GLU A 154 1.03 -9.23 24.46
CA GLU A 154 1.46 -9.41 25.86
C GLU A 154 0.96 -8.28 26.77
N VAL A 155 1.10 -7.03 26.34
CA VAL A 155 0.63 -5.85 27.11
C VAL A 155 -0.88 -5.88 27.32
N TYR A 156 -1.65 -6.20 26.27
CA TYR A 156 -3.12 -6.25 26.36
C TYR A 156 -3.60 -7.39 27.24
N GLU A 157 -3.01 -8.58 27.12
CA GLU A 157 -3.36 -9.74 27.96
C GLU A 157 -2.98 -9.50 29.43
N ALA A 158 -1.83 -8.92 29.71
CA ALA A 158 -1.44 -8.54 31.06
C ALA A 158 -2.38 -7.47 31.67
N ALA A 159 -2.82 -6.50 30.85
CA ALA A 159 -3.78 -5.48 31.29
C ALA A 159 -5.15 -6.08 31.60
N LYS A 160 -5.62 -7.03 30.79
CA LYS A 160 -6.87 -7.76 31.01
C LYS A 160 -6.79 -8.64 32.26
N ALA A 161 -5.68 -9.34 32.47
CA ALA A 161 -5.47 -10.17 33.67
C ALA A 161 -5.50 -9.32 34.95
N LYS A 162 -4.99 -8.09 34.92
CA LYS A 162 -5.02 -7.17 36.09
C LYS A 162 -6.38 -6.62 36.43
N LYS A 163 -7.25 -6.41 35.44
CA LYS A 163 -8.59 -5.77 35.59
C LYS A 163 -9.59 -6.40 34.63
N PRO A 164 -9.97 -7.67 34.82
CA PRO A 164 -10.83 -8.41 33.91
C PRO A 164 -12.22 -7.78 33.77
N GLU A 165 -12.70 -7.10 34.80
CA GLU A 165 -13.99 -6.43 34.83
C GLU A 165 -14.14 -5.26 33.82
N ARG A 166 -13.02 -4.75 33.31
CA ARG A 166 -13.00 -3.70 32.27
C ARG A 166 -13.14 -4.23 30.85
N TRP A 167 -13.18 -5.55 30.67
CA TRP A 167 -13.18 -6.18 29.38
C TRP A 167 -14.44 -7.00 29.16
N SER A 168 -15.26 -6.58 28.21
CA SER A 168 -16.51 -7.27 27.84
C SER A 168 -16.29 -8.49 26.93
N GLY A 169 -15.06 -8.78 26.55
CA GLY A 169 -14.72 -9.87 25.62
C GLY A 169 -13.21 -10.09 25.50
N ASN A 170 -12.79 -10.64 24.39
CA ASN A 170 -11.38 -10.86 24.12
C ASN A 170 -10.65 -9.53 23.83
N THR A 171 -9.32 -9.55 24.01
CA THR A 171 -8.46 -8.44 23.60
C THR A 171 -8.49 -8.29 22.07
N ARG A 172 -7.99 -7.15 21.55
CA ARG A 172 -7.87 -6.96 20.11
C ARG A 172 -6.95 -8.01 19.51
N ASN A 173 -7.32 -8.57 18.36
CA ASN A 173 -6.44 -9.45 17.60
C ASN A 173 -5.26 -8.65 17.01
N TRP A 174 -4.05 -8.96 17.47
CA TRP A 174 -2.79 -8.39 17.01
C TRP A 174 -1.99 -9.34 16.13
N GLU A 175 -2.55 -10.47 15.70
CA GLU A 175 -1.87 -11.39 14.79
C GLU A 175 -1.47 -10.70 13.49
N PRO A 176 -0.22 -10.87 13.00
CA PRO A 176 0.22 -10.34 11.74
C PRO A 176 -0.65 -10.82 10.58
N ILE A 177 -0.96 -9.94 9.64
CA ILE A 177 -1.66 -10.32 8.41
C ILE A 177 -0.61 -10.88 7.46
N LYS A 178 -0.62 -12.19 7.22
CA LYS A 178 0.40 -12.88 6.43
C LYS A 178 0.21 -12.72 4.93
N GLU A 179 -1.03 -12.62 4.46
CA GLU A 179 -1.36 -12.54 3.05
C GLU A 179 -2.23 -11.32 2.75
N VAL A 180 -1.96 -10.68 1.63
CA VAL A 180 -2.72 -9.54 1.14
C VAL A 180 -3.12 -9.82 -0.31
N TRP A 181 -4.40 -9.69 -0.60
CA TRP A 181 -4.96 -9.96 -1.91
C TRP A 181 -5.42 -8.68 -2.57
N LEU A 182 -5.06 -8.47 -3.81
CA LEU A 182 -5.58 -7.37 -4.61
C LEU A 182 -6.98 -7.68 -5.14
N ASN A 183 -7.16 -8.84 -5.73
CA ASN A 183 -8.44 -9.33 -6.25
C ASN A 183 -8.57 -10.81 -5.90
N PRO A 184 -9.07 -11.15 -4.69
CA PRO A 184 -9.17 -12.55 -4.28
C PRO A 184 -10.11 -13.32 -5.21
N PRO A 185 -9.84 -14.60 -5.51
CA PRO A 185 -10.74 -15.45 -6.29
C PRO A 185 -12.14 -15.48 -5.70
N LYS A 186 -13.17 -15.63 -6.55
CA LYS A 186 -14.56 -15.78 -6.10
C LYS A 186 -14.67 -16.95 -5.13
N GLY A 187 -15.18 -16.68 -3.92
CA GLY A 187 -15.28 -17.69 -2.84
C GLY A 187 -14.15 -17.65 -1.82
N HIS A 188 -13.10 -16.91 -2.06
CA HIS A 188 -12.06 -16.64 -1.07
C HIS A 188 -12.58 -15.57 -0.10
N ILE A 189 -13.00 -15.97 1.08
CA ILE A 189 -13.47 -15.05 2.13
C ILE A 189 -12.38 -15.00 3.19
N ILE A 190 -11.66 -13.89 3.24
CA ILE A 190 -10.77 -13.57 4.35
C ILE A 190 -11.68 -13.01 5.46
N ASP A 191 -11.64 -13.61 6.63
CA ASP A 191 -12.26 -12.99 7.80
C ASP A 191 -11.43 -11.77 8.20
N GLU A 192 -11.95 -10.57 7.91
CA GLU A 192 -11.28 -9.29 8.24
C GLU A 192 -10.96 -9.15 9.73
N LYS A 193 -11.67 -9.89 10.59
CA LYS A 193 -11.44 -9.88 12.04
C LYS A 193 -10.34 -10.84 12.48
N THR A 194 -10.20 -11.99 11.80
CA THR A 194 -9.25 -13.02 12.20
C THR A 194 -8.05 -13.13 11.26
N GLY A 195 -8.14 -12.63 10.02
CA GLY A 195 -7.09 -12.79 9.00
C GLY A 195 -6.96 -14.22 8.46
N HIS A 196 -7.86 -15.14 8.85
CA HIS A 196 -7.83 -16.53 8.42
C HIS A 196 -8.83 -16.81 7.29
N GLU A 197 -8.47 -17.73 6.42
CA GLU A 197 -9.31 -18.19 5.32
C GLU A 197 -10.57 -18.92 5.85
N LYS A 198 -11.76 -18.41 5.54
CA LYS A 198 -13.00 -19.14 5.73
C LYS A 198 -13.27 -19.99 4.49
N ARG A 199 -12.95 -21.28 4.53
CA ARG A 199 -13.48 -22.22 3.53
C ARG A 199 -15.00 -22.29 3.66
N LYS A 200 -15.75 -21.84 2.64
CA LYS A 200 -17.14 -22.24 2.50
C LYS A 200 -17.16 -23.73 2.24
N LEU A 201 -17.66 -24.52 3.20
CA LEU A 201 -18.12 -25.87 2.93
C LEU A 201 -19.19 -25.74 1.86
N ALA A 202 -18.96 -26.33 0.69
CA ALA A 202 -19.98 -26.48 -0.33
C ALA A 202 -21.09 -27.32 0.29
N SER A 203 -22.28 -26.74 0.46
CA SER A 203 -23.49 -27.50 0.73
C SER A 203 -23.81 -28.31 -0.52
N ALA A 204 -23.81 -29.62 -0.35
CA ALA A 204 -24.28 -30.60 -1.35
C ALA A 204 -25.73 -30.35 -1.75
#